data_de1264088c84f8979439f746901778a4
#
_entry.id   de1264088c84f8979439f746901778a4
#
_cell.length_a   1.000
_cell.length_b   1.000
_cell.length_c   1.000
_cell.angle_alpha   90.00
_cell.angle_beta   90.00
_cell.angle_gamma   90.00
#
_symmetry.space_group_name_H-M   'P 1'
#
loop_
_entity.id
_entity.type
_entity.pdbx_description
1 polymer ?
#
loop_
_entity_poly.entity_id
_entity_poly.type
_entity_poly.pdbx_seq_one_letter_code
_entity_poly.pdbx_strand_id
1 'polypeptide(L)'
;MGEKVIAADRGLPHRDPLAILIPQEAPVYQDTIAAISTPLGEGGIGIVRLSGEKAREIGEKLFTRPLAERRLVYGYIVDPETAETVDEVLVVFLPAPHTYTREDVIEINCHGGAVALQRILALALRYGARAAEPGEFTLRAFLNGRIDLAQ
;
A
#
# COMPACT_ATOMS: atom_id res chain seq x y z
N MET A 1 56.19 -34.37 3.86
CA MET A 1 55.53 -34.01 2.60
C MET A 1 54.26 -33.29 2.93
N GLY A 2 54.31 -31.96 2.88
CA GLY A 2 53.13 -31.14 3.15
C GLY A 2 52.41 -30.79 1.85
N GLU A 3 51.24 -31.30 1.64
CA GLU A 3 50.36 -30.80 0.59
C GLU A 3 49.86 -29.41 1.00
N LYS A 4 50.30 -28.40 0.29
CA LYS A 4 49.70 -27.09 0.36
C LYS A 4 48.32 -27.18 -0.31
N VAL A 5 47.25 -27.22 0.52
CA VAL A 5 45.90 -26.94 0.03
C VAL A 5 45.86 -25.46 -0.28
N ILE A 6 45.87 -25.12 -1.57
CA ILE A 6 45.57 -23.76 -2.02
C ILE A 6 44.08 -23.56 -1.75
N ALA A 7 43.76 -22.77 -0.75
CA ALA A 7 42.40 -22.31 -0.56
C ALA A 7 42.00 -21.49 -1.78
N ALA A 8 41.04 -22.02 -2.55
CA ALA A 8 40.45 -21.26 -3.63
C ALA A 8 39.88 -19.97 -3.04
N ASP A 9 40.36 -18.86 -3.51
CA ASP A 9 39.76 -17.55 -3.26
C ASP A 9 38.33 -17.60 -3.78
N ARG A 10 37.42 -17.92 -2.90
CA ARG A 10 36.01 -17.71 -3.17
C ARG A 10 35.81 -16.19 -3.08
N GLY A 11 35.91 -15.56 -4.25
CA GLY A 11 35.63 -14.15 -4.41
C GLY A 11 34.40 -13.80 -3.60
N LEU A 12 34.55 -12.92 -2.62
CA LEU A 12 33.46 -12.36 -1.85
C LEU A 12 32.42 -11.83 -2.86
N PRO A 13 31.15 -12.18 -2.70
CA PRO A 13 30.13 -11.65 -3.59
C PRO A 13 30.22 -10.13 -3.57
N HIS A 14 30.27 -9.54 -4.74
CA HIS A 14 30.30 -8.10 -4.93
C HIS A 14 29.08 -7.52 -4.19
N ARG A 15 29.29 -6.99 -3.00
CA ARG A 15 28.22 -6.35 -2.25
C ARG A 15 27.95 -5.01 -2.91
N ASP A 16 26.74 -4.88 -3.45
CA ASP A 16 26.23 -3.60 -3.92
C ASP A 16 26.36 -2.57 -2.77
N PRO A 17 27.09 -1.46 -2.99
CA PRO A 17 27.19 -0.42 -1.94
C PRO A 17 25.83 0.12 -1.49
N LEU A 18 24.80 0.01 -2.30
CA LEU A 18 23.43 0.37 -1.93
C LEU A 18 22.78 -0.66 -0.99
N ALA A 19 23.23 -1.91 -1.00
CA ALA A 19 22.75 -2.94 -0.09
C ALA A 19 23.11 -2.65 1.38
N ILE A 20 24.06 -1.75 1.63
CA ILE A 20 24.45 -1.31 2.98
C ILE A 20 23.44 -0.31 3.55
N LEU A 21 22.73 0.44 2.69
CA LEU A 21 21.74 1.45 3.09
C LEU A 21 20.34 0.85 3.31
N ILE A 22 20.10 -0.36 2.80
CA ILE A 22 18.88 -1.11 3.04
C ILE A 22 19.23 -2.13 4.12
N PRO A 23 18.62 -2.07 5.32
CA PRO A 23 18.82 -3.13 6.31
C PRO A 23 18.56 -4.48 5.64
N GLN A 24 19.52 -5.41 5.74
CA GLN A 24 19.43 -6.75 5.11
C GLN A 24 18.22 -7.55 5.63
N GLU A 25 17.69 -7.12 6.74
CA GLU A 25 16.47 -7.59 7.37
C GLU A 25 15.48 -6.42 7.52
N ALA A 26 15.41 -5.56 6.48
CA ALA A 26 14.30 -4.61 6.47
C ALA A 26 13.03 -5.44 6.64
N PRO A 27 12.27 -5.23 7.72
CA PRO A 27 10.99 -5.89 7.81
C PRO A 27 10.28 -5.55 6.52
N VAL A 28 9.90 -6.55 5.77
CA VAL A 28 8.79 -6.42 4.86
C VAL A 28 7.78 -5.62 5.65
N TYR A 29 7.44 -4.41 5.20
CA TYR A 29 6.48 -3.59 5.94
C TYR A 29 5.24 -4.43 6.17
N GLN A 30 5.04 -4.87 7.42
CA GLN A 30 3.89 -5.69 7.77
C GLN A 30 2.67 -4.83 8.07
N ASP A 31 2.89 -3.52 8.29
CA ASP A 31 1.80 -2.58 8.48
C ASP A 31 1.17 -2.16 7.15
N THR A 32 -0.10 -1.86 7.20
CA THR A 32 -0.86 -1.31 6.08
C THR A 32 -0.94 0.20 6.23
N ILE A 33 -0.64 0.92 5.15
CA ILE A 33 -0.71 2.37 5.10
C ILE A 33 -1.93 2.85 4.32
N ALA A 34 -2.42 4.02 4.70
CA ALA A 34 -3.53 4.69 4.02
C ALA A 34 -3.27 6.18 3.88
N ALA A 35 -3.71 6.73 2.76
CA ALA A 35 -3.66 8.17 2.51
C ALA A 35 -4.72 8.61 1.52
N ILE A 36 -5.03 9.90 1.53
CA ILE A 36 -5.73 10.57 0.45
C ILE A 36 -4.70 10.81 -0.65
N SER A 37 -4.90 10.20 -1.82
CA SER A 37 -3.90 10.14 -2.89
C SER A 37 -4.21 11.04 -4.09
N THR A 38 -5.23 11.88 -4.00
CA THR A 38 -5.56 12.88 -5.02
C THR A 38 -5.19 14.27 -4.55
N PRO A 39 -4.77 15.16 -5.47
CA PRO A 39 -4.57 16.55 -5.11
C PRO A 39 -5.88 17.16 -4.60
N LEU A 40 -5.80 17.90 -3.48
CA LEU A 40 -6.91 18.69 -2.98
C LEU A 40 -7.15 19.82 -3.97
N GLY A 41 -8.13 19.67 -4.84
CA GLY A 41 -8.52 20.64 -5.84
C GLY A 41 -9.99 20.50 -6.21
N GLU A 42 -10.51 21.46 -6.93
CA GLU A 42 -11.88 21.49 -7.42
C GLU A 42 -12.15 20.41 -8.48
N GLY A 43 -12.12 19.16 -8.10
CA GLY A 43 -12.44 18.06 -8.98
C GLY A 43 -13.26 17.02 -8.22
N GLY A 44 -14.36 16.61 -8.79
CA GLY A 44 -15.41 15.83 -8.11
C GLY A 44 -15.02 14.48 -7.53
N ILE A 45 -13.81 13.94 -7.73
CA ILE A 45 -13.43 12.62 -7.25
C ILE A 45 -12.12 12.68 -6.48
N GLY A 46 -12.18 12.23 -5.21
CA GLY A 46 -11.01 12.00 -4.39
C GLY A 46 -10.75 10.52 -4.18
N ILE A 47 -9.51 10.13 -4.01
CA ILE A 47 -9.12 8.73 -3.81
C ILE A 47 -8.51 8.55 -2.42
N VAL A 48 -9.03 7.58 -1.66
CA VAL A 48 -8.35 7.04 -0.49
C VAL A 48 -7.69 5.74 -0.92
N ARG A 49 -6.37 5.65 -0.73
CA ARG A 49 -5.58 4.47 -1.09
C ARG A 49 -5.04 3.79 0.13
N LEU A 50 -5.17 2.46 0.18
CA LEU A 50 -4.56 1.60 1.18
C LEU A 50 -3.56 0.68 0.50
N SER A 51 -2.44 0.41 1.16
CA SER A 51 -1.44 -0.54 0.69
C SER A 51 -0.88 -1.35 1.86
N GLY A 52 -0.87 -2.67 1.73
CA GLY A 52 -0.34 -3.58 2.74
C GLY A 52 -1.20 -4.82 2.96
N GLU A 53 -0.77 -5.66 3.88
CA GLU A 53 -1.39 -6.97 4.14
C GLU A 53 -2.86 -6.88 4.59
N LYS A 54 -3.24 -5.83 5.29
CA LYS A 54 -4.61 -5.62 5.78
C LYS A 54 -5.49 -4.80 4.84
N ALA A 55 -4.99 -4.37 3.69
CA ALA A 55 -5.75 -3.52 2.78
C ALA A 55 -7.06 -4.18 2.36
N ARG A 56 -7.01 -5.45 1.96
CA ARG A 56 -8.20 -6.20 1.57
C ARG A 56 -9.20 -6.32 2.71
N GLU A 57 -8.74 -6.74 3.89
CA GLU A 57 -9.60 -6.91 5.07
C GLU A 57 -10.30 -5.61 5.47
N ILE A 58 -9.58 -4.49 5.46
CA ILE A 58 -10.14 -3.18 5.75
C ILE A 58 -11.17 -2.78 4.69
N GLY A 59 -10.84 -2.97 3.42
CA GLY A 59 -11.76 -2.70 2.32
C GLY A 59 -13.06 -3.51 2.43
N GLU A 60 -12.97 -4.80 2.71
CA GLU A 60 -14.12 -5.68 2.92
C GLU A 60 -14.99 -5.23 4.11
N LYS A 61 -14.36 -4.71 5.15
CA LYS A 61 -15.07 -4.26 6.36
C LYS A 61 -15.86 -2.97 6.14
N LEU A 62 -15.34 -2.06 5.34
CA LEU A 62 -15.95 -0.74 5.13
C LEU A 62 -16.91 -0.69 3.95
N PHE A 63 -16.72 -1.54 2.96
CA PHE A 63 -17.47 -1.52 1.71
C PHE A 63 -18.67 -2.45 1.76
N THR A 64 -19.79 -2.01 1.21
CA THR A 64 -21.08 -2.72 1.28
C THR A 64 -21.21 -3.90 0.32
N ARG A 65 -20.26 -4.07 -0.58
CA ARG A 65 -20.28 -5.12 -1.60
C ARG A 65 -18.99 -5.92 -1.63
N PRO A 66 -18.99 -7.13 -2.20
CA PRO A 66 -17.75 -7.88 -2.41
C PRO A 66 -16.77 -7.09 -3.28
N LEU A 67 -15.50 -7.13 -2.89
CA LEU A 67 -14.42 -6.56 -3.69
C LEU A 67 -14.19 -7.37 -4.95
N ALA A 68 -13.84 -6.71 -6.05
CA ALA A 68 -13.45 -7.36 -7.29
C ALA A 68 -12.02 -6.98 -7.67
N GLU A 69 -11.25 -7.99 -8.11
CA GLU A 69 -9.88 -7.79 -8.56
C GLU A 69 -9.86 -7.00 -9.87
N ARG A 70 -9.12 -5.89 -9.88
CA ARG A 70 -8.88 -5.04 -11.06
C ARG A 70 -10.14 -4.53 -11.76
N ARG A 71 -11.23 -4.45 -11.01
CA ARG A 71 -12.50 -3.95 -11.48
C ARG A 71 -13.12 -3.02 -10.45
N LEU A 72 -13.57 -1.85 -10.91
CA LEU A 72 -14.32 -0.92 -10.07
C LEU A 72 -15.70 -1.47 -9.75
N VAL A 73 -16.04 -1.51 -8.48
CA VAL A 73 -17.36 -1.91 -7.99
C VAL A 73 -18.04 -0.72 -7.34
N TYR A 74 -19.24 -0.42 -7.78
CA TYR A 74 -20.09 0.61 -7.19
C TYR A 74 -20.70 0.12 -5.87
N GLY A 75 -20.73 0.98 -4.88
CA GLY A 75 -21.35 0.73 -3.59
C GLY A 75 -21.16 1.89 -2.63
N TYR A 76 -21.19 1.57 -1.35
CA TYR A 76 -21.10 2.58 -0.29
C TYR A 76 -20.03 2.22 0.73
N ILE A 77 -19.42 3.23 1.30
CA ILE A 77 -18.65 3.09 2.55
C ILE A 77 -19.60 3.35 3.72
N VAL A 78 -19.61 2.43 4.65
CA VAL A 78 -20.45 2.48 5.85
C VAL A 78 -19.56 2.37 7.07
N ASP A 79 -19.86 3.19 8.08
CA ASP A 79 -19.23 3.07 9.40
C ASP A 79 -19.75 1.80 10.09
N PRO A 80 -18.88 0.81 10.37
CA PRO A 80 -19.33 -0.45 10.98
C PRO A 80 -19.94 -0.30 12.39
N GLU A 81 -19.58 0.75 13.13
CA GLU A 81 -20.11 0.98 14.48
C GLU A 81 -21.51 1.61 14.47
N THR A 82 -21.73 2.56 13.58
CA THR A 82 -22.96 3.36 13.57
C THR A 82 -23.93 2.95 12.48
N ALA A 83 -23.48 2.15 11.52
CA ALA A 83 -24.21 1.80 10.29
C ALA A 83 -24.52 3.02 9.40
N GLU A 84 -23.89 4.16 9.67
CA GLU A 84 -24.06 5.37 8.88
C GLU A 84 -23.34 5.24 7.53
N THR A 85 -24.02 5.59 6.45
CA THR A 85 -23.40 5.70 5.12
C THR A 85 -22.53 6.96 5.06
N VAL A 86 -21.25 6.77 4.76
CA VAL A 86 -20.30 7.87 4.69
C VAL A 86 -20.25 8.48 3.30
N ASP A 87 -20.20 7.65 2.27
CA ASP A 87 -20.15 8.11 0.87
C ASP A 87 -20.55 7.02 -0.10
N GLU A 88 -20.96 7.44 -1.27
CA GLU A 88 -21.16 6.63 -2.47
C GLU A 88 -19.84 6.54 -3.22
N VAL A 89 -19.37 5.34 -3.52
CA VAL A 89 -17.99 5.11 -3.97
C VAL A 89 -17.89 4.08 -5.09
N LEU A 90 -16.73 4.11 -5.76
CA LEU A 90 -16.25 3.04 -6.62
C LEU A 90 -14.96 2.49 -6.01
N VAL A 91 -14.95 1.19 -5.73
CA VAL A 91 -13.82 0.53 -5.08
C VAL A 91 -13.20 -0.51 -5.99
N VAL A 92 -11.88 -0.52 -6.05
CA VAL A 92 -11.10 -1.56 -6.75
C VAL A 92 -10.11 -2.21 -5.79
N PHE A 93 -10.00 -3.53 -5.88
CA PHE A 93 -8.95 -4.30 -5.23
C PHE A 93 -7.87 -4.69 -6.25
N LEU A 94 -6.64 -4.38 -5.93
CA LEU A 94 -5.47 -4.69 -6.73
C LEU A 94 -4.58 -5.65 -5.94
N PRO A 95 -4.57 -6.96 -6.29
CA PRO A 95 -3.79 -7.93 -5.54
C PRO A 95 -2.30 -7.84 -5.82
N ALA A 96 -1.50 -8.06 -4.78
CA ALA A 96 -0.06 -8.24 -4.91
C ALA A 96 0.26 -9.40 -5.86
N PRO A 97 1.41 -9.41 -6.55
CA PRO A 97 2.44 -8.38 -6.58
C PRO A 97 2.27 -7.35 -7.72
N HIS A 98 1.21 -7.43 -8.51
CA HIS A 98 1.01 -6.61 -9.70
C HIS A 98 0.38 -5.26 -9.37
N THR A 99 0.99 -4.54 -8.44
CA THR A 99 0.56 -3.22 -7.96
C THR A 99 1.74 -2.26 -7.92
N TYR A 100 1.46 -0.98 -7.72
CA TYR A 100 2.52 0.02 -7.63
C TYR A 100 3.51 -0.28 -6.50
N THR A 101 3.02 -0.66 -5.32
CA THR A 101 3.85 -0.98 -4.16
C THR A 101 4.29 -2.43 -4.10
N ARG A 102 3.76 -3.28 -4.97
CA ARG A 102 3.83 -4.76 -4.92
C ARG A 102 3.15 -5.38 -3.70
N GLU A 103 2.37 -4.60 -2.99
CA GLU A 103 1.50 -5.05 -1.91
C GLU A 103 0.05 -5.13 -2.39
N ASP A 104 -0.84 -5.70 -1.58
CA ASP A 104 -2.27 -5.58 -1.80
C ASP A 104 -2.68 -4.11 -1.68
N VAL A 105 -3.43 -3.61 -2.65
CA VAL A 105 -3.86 -2.23 -2.71
C VAL A 105 -5.38 -2.15 -2.85
N ILE A 106 -5.99 -1.25 -2.10
CA ILE A 106 -7.38 -0.82 -2.25
C ILE A 106 -7.39 0.64 -2.66
N GLU A 107 -8.16 0.96 -3.69
CA GLU A 107 -8.46 2.35 -4.03
C GLU A 107 -9.96 2.59 -3.91
N ILE A 108 -10.32 3.58 -3.10
CA ILE A 108 -11.69 4.00 -2.86
C ILE A 108 -11.88 5.35 -3.52
N ASN A 109 -12.65 5.39 -4.59
CA ASN A 109 -12.97 6.61 -5.33
C ASN A 109 -14.23 7.22 -4.75
N CYS A 110 -14.09 8.40 -4.16
CA CYS A 110 -15.10 9.06 -3.33
C CYS A 110 -15.69 10.27 -4.06
N HIS A 111 -16.98 10.53 -3.85
CA HIS A 111 -17.72 11.63 -4.47
C HIS A 111 -18.11 12.75 -3.48
N GLY A 112 -18.04 12.48 -2.19
CA GLY A 112 -18.53 13.36 -1.13
C GLY A 112 -17.61 14.52 -0.75
N GLY A 113 -16.53 14.76 -1.49
CA GLY A 113 -15.61 15.87 -1.21
C GLY A 113 -14.66 15.62 -0.03
N ALA A 114 -14.03 16.67 0.47
CA ALA A 114 -12.97 16.58 1.49
C ALA A 114 -13.42 15.94 2.80
N VAL A 115 -14.65 16.21 3.24
CA VAL A 115 -15.19 15.65 4.49
C VAL A 115 -15.32 14.13 4.38
N ALA A 116 -15.89 13.64 3.28
CA ALA A 116 -16.03 12.19 3.05
C ALA A 116 -14.68 11.51 2.96
N LEU A 117 -13.71 12.08 2.24
CA LEU A 117 -12.35 11.57 2.14
C LEU A 117 -11.69 11.42 3.52
N GLN A 118 -11.79 12.44 4.35
CA GLN A 118 -11.20 12.43 5.69
C GLN A 118 -11.89 11.41 6.60
N ARG A 119 -13.23 11.29 6.51
CA ARG A 119 -13.97 10.27 7.27
C ARG A 119 -13.59 8.85 6.87
N ILE A 120 -13.44 8.59 5.57
CA ILE A 120 -13.06 7.28 5.07
C ILE A 120 -11.61 6.96 5.48
N LEU A 121 -10.70 7.92 5.38
CA LEU A 121 -9.34 7.75 5.87
C LEU A 121 -9.34 7.43 7.38
N ALA A 122 -10.09 8.17 8.19
CA ALA A 122 -10.19 7.93 9.63
C ALA A 122 -10.73 6.51 9.94
N LEU A 123 -11.70 6.02 9.18
CA LEU A 123 -12.19 4.65 9.31
C LEU A 123 -11.12 3.62 8.97
N ALA A 124 -10.36 3.83 7.90
CA ALA A 124 -9.26 2.95 7.53
C ALA A 124 -8.21 2.88 8.66
N LEU A 125 -7.88 4.01 9.27
CA LEU A 125 -6.95 4.06 10.40
C LEU A 125 -7.50 3.34 11.63
N ARG A 126 -8.78 3.50 11.92
CA ARG A 126 -9.45 2.81 13.05
C ARG A 126 -9.38 1.29 12.90
N TYR A 127 -9.53 0.78 11.69
CA TYR A 127 -9.61 -0.66 11.42
C TYR A 127 -8.28 -1.30 11.01
N GLY A 128 -7.18 -0.62 11.22
CA GLY A 128 -5.87 -1.26 11.19
C GLY A 128 -4.85 -0.69 10.21
N ALA A 129 -5.17 0.35 9.48
CA ALA A 129 -4.18 1.07 8.69
C ALA A 129 -3.45 2.11 9.54
N ARG A 130 -2.26 2.49 9.11
CA ARG A 130 -1.50 3.63 9.62
C ARG A 130 -1.51 4.74 8.56
N ALA A 131 -1.54 5.99 8.99
CA ALA A 131 -1.40 7.10 8.05
C ALA A 131 -0.04 7.02 7.35
N ALA A 132 -0.05 7.09 6.02
CA ALA A 132 1.18 7.06 5.24
C ALA A 132 2.01 8.33 5.47
N GLU A 133 3.32 8.16 5.58
CA GLU A 133 4.27 9.26 5.56
C GLU A 133 4.37 9.83 4.12
N PRO A 134 4.76 11.11 3.95
CA PRO A 134 4.98 11.67 2.62
C PRO A 134 5.93 10.80 1.80
N GLY A 135 5.52 10.40 0.60
CA GLY A 135 6.31 9.57 -0.30
C GLY A 135 6.40 8.09 0.07
N GLU A 136 5.66 7.62 1.05
CA GLU A 136 5.80 6.24 1.54
C GLU A 136 5.33 5.19 0.55
N PHE A 137 4.30 5.44 -0.27
CA PHE A 137 3.92 4.51 -1.33
C PHE A 137 5.07 4.31 -2.33
N THR A 138 5.73 5.37 -2.71
CA THR A 138 6.92 5.33 -3.59
C THR A 138 8.09 4.62 -2.91
N LEU A 139 8.32 4.88 -1.64
CA LEU A 139 9.35 4.19 -0.85
C LEU A 139 9.10 2.67 -0.83
N ARG A 140 7.86 2.25 -0.59
CA ARG A 140 7.51 0.82 -0.61
C ARG A 140 7.67 0.19 -1.98
N ALA A 141 7.28 0.91 -3.04
CA ALA A 141 7.51 0.46 -4.41
C ALA A 141 9.00 0.22 -4.68
N PHE A 142 9.86 1.11 -4.22
CA PHE A 142 11.31 0.96 -4.32
C PHE A 142 11.82 -0.23 -3.48
N LEU A 143 11.46 -0.31 -2.21
CA LEU A 143 11.91 -1.37 -1.30
C LEU A 143 11.43 -2.75 -1.75
N ASN A 144 10.25 -2.84 -2.37
CA ASN A 144 9.72 -4.07 -2.93
C ASN A 144 10.23 -4.36 -4.35
N GLY A 145 11.17 -3.59 -4.86
CA GLY A 145 11.87 -3.84 -6.10
C GLY A 145 11.13 -3.46 -7.38
N ARG A 146 10.05 -2.65 -7.29
CA ARG A 146 9.31 -2.24 -8.46
C ARG A 146 10.00 -1.14 -9.26
N ILE A 147 10.63 -0.20 -8.56
CA ILE A 147 11.31 0.95 -9.18
C ILE A 147 12.75 1.02 -8.74
N ASP A 148 13.58 1.63 -9.60
CA ASP A 148 14.96 1.94 -9.31
C ASP A 148 15.06 3.41 -8.84
N LEU A 149 16.05 3.73 -8.00
CA LEU A 149 16.35 5.11 -7.58
C LEU A 149 16.77 6.02 -8.75
N ALA A 150 17.16 5.44 -9.88
CA ALA A 150 17.52 6.18 -11.08
C ALA A 150 16.33 6.57 -11.97
N GLN A 151 15.12 6.20 -11.59
CA GLN A 151 13.90 6.54 -12.35
C GLN A 151 13.15 7.70 -11.68
#